data_f8f75f8f623be5e083f8034d10b13ec1
#
_entry.id   f8f75f8f623be5e083f8034d10b13ec1
#
_cell.length_a   1.000
_cell.length_b   1.000
_cell.length_c   1.000
_cell.angle_alpha   90.00
_cell.angle_beta   90.00
_cell.angle_gamma   90.00
#
_symmetry.space_group_name_H-M   'P 1'
#
loop_
_entity.id
_entity.type
_entity.pdbx_description
1 polymer ?
#
loop_
_entity_poly.entity_id
_entity_poly.type
_entity_poly.pdbx_seq_one_letter_code
_entity_poly.pdbx_strand_id
1 'polypeptide(L)'
;ETTACPQDWIEGLNRMDLNIVPSNFSKEALEKTIYDRIDNNTKQVLGNIKCEKPIEVLFEGADTNIYKKPKEISKSLKKEFQQIDESFLFLYVGHWLNGSIGNDRKDTGMLVKVFLETFKNHKKKPALLMKTNSADFSVLDRQEMVKRITDIKNAVKGDDLPNIYLLHGDLTDEEINQLYHHPRVKAHISLT
;
A
#
# COMPACT_ATOMS: atom_id res chain seq x y z
N GLU A 1 7.36 -7.18 -3.16
CA GLU A 1 8.60 -7.95 -2.95
C GLU A 1 8.59 -9.17 -3.87
N THR A 2 9.69 -9.46 -4.54
CA THR A 2 9.83 -10.59 -5.43
C THR A 2 11.11 -11.36 -5.09
N THR A 3 11.12 -12.67 -5.34
CA THR A 3 12.29 -13.52 -5.12
C THR A 3 13.25 -13.53 -6.32
N ALA A 4 12.86 -12.89 -7.42
CA ALA A 4 13.67 -12.70 -8.62
C ALA A 4 13.30 -11.38 -9.29
N CYS A 5 14.23 -10.77 -10.01
CA CYS A 5 13.99 -9.53 -10.77
C CYS A 5 13.98 -9.80 -12.29
N PRO A 6 13.37 -8.94 -13.10
CA PRO A 6 13.45 -9.04 -14.56
C PRO A 6 14.89 -8.95 -15.08
N GLN A 7 15.17 -9.61 -16.22
CA GLN A 7 16.49 -9.61 -16.83
C GLN A 7 17.01 -8.19 -17.11
N ASP A 8 16.13 -7.31 -17.63
CA ASP A 8 16.50 -5.92 -17.95
C ASP A 8 17.00 -5.13 -16.74
N TRP A 9 16.54 -5.49 -15.53
CA TRP A 9 17.06 -4.89 -14.30
C TRP A 9 18.52 -5.31 -14.06
N ILE A 10 18.86 -6.59 -14.26
CA ILE A 10 20.23 -7.08 -14.13
C ILE A 10 21.17 -6.33 -15.09
N GLU A 11 20.74 -6.13 -16.33
CA GLU A 11 21.51 -5.35 -17.31
C GLU A 11 21.66 -3.87 -16.89
N GLY A 12 20.63 -3.31 -16.27
CA GLY A 12 20.68 -1.97 -15.67
C GLY A 12 21.66 -1.89 -14.51
N LEU A 13 21.60 -2.83 -13.57
CA LEU A 13 22.51 -2.91 -12.41
C LEU A 13 23.98 -3.04 -12.84
N ASN A 14 24.25 -3.82 -13.88
CA ASN A 14 25.63 -4.01 -14.39
C ASN A 14 26.23 -2.77 -15.07
N ARG A 15 25.43 -1.74 -15.37
CA ARG A 15 25.92 -0.46 -15.88
C ARG A 15 26.33 0.53 -14.77
N MET A 16 26.01 0.22 -13.51
CA MET A 16 26.32 1.07 -12.36
C MET A 16 27.60 0.61 -11.67
N ASP A 17 28.31 1.51 -11.03
CA ASP A 17 29.50 1.18 -10.25
C ASP A 17 29.15 0.59 -8.87
N LEU A 18 28.01 1.05 -8.32
CA LEU A 18 27.45 0.60 -7.04
C LEU A 18 25.92 0.61 -7.13
N ASN A 19 25.30 -0.42 -6.61
CA ASN A 19 23.86 -0.52 -6.45
C ASN A 19 23.49 -0.45 -4.97
N ILE A 20 22.45 0.31 -4.61
CA ILE A 20 21.97 0.46 -3.24
C ILE A 20 20.53 -0.07 -3.16
N VAL A 21 20.26 -0.88 -2.15
CA VAL A 21 18.95 -1.49 -1.91
C VAL A 21 18.52 -1.31 -0.45
N PRO A 22 17.21 -1.29 -0.14
CA PRO A 22 16.73 -0.98 1.20
C PRO A 22 16.80 -2.15 2.18
N SER A 23 17.05 -3.38 1.72
CA SER A 23 17.03 -4.56 2.59
C SER A 23 17.95 -5.69 2.12
N ASN A 24 18.32 -6.56 3.05
CA ASN A 24 19.04 -7.79 2.73
C ASN A 24 18.22 -8.71 1.80
N PHE A 25 16.90 -8.75 1.98
CA PHE A 25 16.02 -9.51 1.09
C PHE A 25 16.13 -9.03 -0.37
N SER A 26 16.07 -7.72 -0.60
CA SER A 26 16.25 -7.15 -1.94
C SER A 26 17.64 -7.44 -2.52
N LYS A 27 18.70 -7.33 -1.69
CA LYS A 27 20.06 -7.68 -2.07
C LYS A 27 20.13 -9.15 -2.51
N GLU A 28 19.67 -10.06 -1.69
CA GLU A 28 19.68 -11.51 -1.99
C GLU A 28 18.85 -11.84 -3.23
N ALA A 29 17.70 -11.22 -3.42
CA ALA A 29 16.87 -11.44 -4.61
C ALA A 29 17.61 -11.06 -5.89
N LEU A 30 18.33 -9.94 -5.90
CA LEU A 30 19.12 -9.47 -7.04
C LEU A 30 20.37 -10.36 -7.28
N GLU A 31 21.10 -10.73 -6.21
CA GLU A 31 22.29 -11.57 -6.31
C GLU A 31 21.99 -13.02 -6.75
N LYS A 32 20.83 -13.55 -6.33
CA LYS A 32 20.42 -14.92 -6.67
C LYS A 32 19.72 -15.03 -8.03
N THR A 33 19.33 -13.90 -8.63
CA THR A 33 18.68 -13.93 -9.95
C THR A 33 19.72 -14.16 -11.04
N ILE A 34 19.53 -15.26 -11.76
CA ILE A 34 20.41 -15.67 -12.87
C ILE A 34 19.52 -16.09 -14.05
N TYR A 35 19.86 -15.61 -15.24
CA TYR A 35 19.22 -15.99 -16.50
C TYR A 35 20.23 -16.60 -17.45
N ASP A 36 19.80 -17.61 -18.23
CA ASP A 36 20.59 -18.14 -19.32
C ASP A 36 20.59 -17.20 -20.52
N ARG A 37 21.75 -16.87 -21.03
CA ARG A 37 21.93 -16.17 -22.29
C ARG A 37 21.87 -17.18 -23.43
N ILE A 38 20.76 -17.21 -24.15
CA ILE A 38 20.50 -18.20 -25.22
C ILE A 38 20.74 -17.56 -26.58
N ASP A 39 21.52 -18.23 -27.45
CA ASP A 39 21.59 -17.87 -28.86
C ASP A 39 20.24 -18.18 -29.54
N ASN A 40 19.65 -17.16 -30.15
CA ASN A 40 18.32 -17.29 -30.77
C ASN A 40 18.29 -18.23 -31.96
N ASN A 41 19.41 -18.42 -32.66
CA ASN A 41 19.50 -19.25 -33.88
C ASN A 41 19.81 -20.72 -33.53
N THR A 42 20.84 -20.92 -32.68
CA THR A 42 21.32 -22.27 -32.33
C THR A 42 20.62 -22.86 -31.10
N LYS A 43 19.88 -22.03 -30.32
CA LYS A 43 19.29 -22.40 -29.02
C LYS A 43 20.30 -22.89 -27.98
N GLN A 44 21.58 -22.64 -28.19
CA GLN A 44 22.63 -22.97 -27.25
C GLN A 44 22.75 -21.90 -26.15
N VAL A 45 23.05 -22.35 -24.93
CA VAL A 45 23.35 -21.45 -23.81
C VAL A 45 24.78 -20.91 -24.01
N LEU A 46 24.89 -19.60 -24.17
CA LEU A 46 26.17 -18.90 -24.37
C LEU A 46 26.83 -18.46 -23.04
N GLY A 47 26.11 -18.55 -21.94
CA GLY A 47 26.55 -18.11 -20.61
C GLY A 47 25.38 -17.64 -19.76
N ASN A 48 25.68 -17.00 -18.65
CA ASN A 48 24.68 -16.53 -17.70
C ASN A 48 24.67 -15.00 -17.61
N ILE A 49 23.48 -14.44 -17.39
CA ILE A 49 23.27 -13.04 -17.06
C ILE A 49 22.95 -12.97 -15.57
N LYS A 50 23.81 -12.33 -14.80
CA LYS A 50 23.69 -12.12 -13.36
C LYS A 50 24.21 -10.73 -12.98
N CYS A 51 23.90 -10.27 -11.79
CA CYS A 51 24.50 -9.05 -11.27
C CYS A 51 25.97 -9.28 -10.93
N GLU A 52 26.86 -8.50 -11.57
CA GLU A 52 28.32 -8.56 -11.40
C GLU A 52 28.86 -7.37 -10.60
N LYS A 53 27.98 -6.41 -10.30
CA LYS A 53 28.35 -5.17 -9.59
C LYS A 53 28.03 -5.27 -8.11
N PRO A 54 28.75 -4.56 -7.25
CA PRO A 54 28.47 -4.56 -5.82
C PRO A 54 27.06 -4.05 -5.51
N ILE A 55 26.44 -4.71 -4.55
CA ILE A 55 25.13 -4.32 -3.99
C ILE A 55 25.30 -4.08 -2.50
N GLU A 56 25.00 -2.87 -2.05
CA GLU A 56 25.05 -2.50 -0.64
C GLU A 56 23.65 -2.25 -0.09
N VAL A 57 23.47 -2.57 1.18
CA VAL A 57 22.19 -2.33 1.87
C VAL A 57 22.27 -1.00 2.59
N LEU A 58 21.38 -0.08 2.20
CA LEU A 58 21.09 1.14 2.95
C LEU A 58 19.66 1.03 3.47
N PHE A 59 19.51 0.65 4.73
CA PHE A 59 18.20 0.45 5.35
C PHE A 59 17.43 1.78 5.42
N GLU A 60 16.16 1.74 4.99
CA GLU A 60 15.24 2.88 5.16
C GLU A 60 14.78 2.94 6.62
N GLY A 61 15.09 4.05 7.27
CA GLY A 61 14.67 4.32 8.64
C GLY A 61 13.34 5.05 8.72
N ALA A 62 12.75 5.06 9.91
CA ALA A 62 11.64 5.94 10.26
C ALA A 62 12.13 7.00 11.28
N ASP A 63 11.63 8.22 11.19
CA ASP A 63 11.93 9.25 12.21
C ASP A 63 11.19 8.92 13.50
N THR A 64 11.93 8.34 14.46
CA THR A 64 11.39 7.95 15.77
C THR A 64 11.08 9.15 16.67
N ASN A 65 11.43 10.38 16.28
CA ASN A 65 10.97 11.58 16.95
C ASN A 65 9.51 11.90 16.61
N ILE A 66 9.07 11.52 15.44
CA ILE A 66 7.69 11.68 14.95
C ILE A 66 6.89 10.41 15.21
N TYR A 67 7.36 9.27 14.68
CA TYR A 67 6.66 7.98 14.73
C TYR A 67 6.85 7.28 16.08
N LYS A 68 6.15 7.79 17.09
CA LYS A 68 6.08 7.25 18.45
C LYS A 68 4.70 7.50 19.04
N LYS A 69 4.40 6.88 20.18
CA LYS A 69 3.12 7.11 20.88
C LYS A 69 2.92 8.60 21.14
N PRO A 70 1.91 9.25 20.53
CA PRO A 70 1.67 10.67 20.71
C PRO A 70 1.17 10.96 22.13
N LYS A 71 1.48 12.15 22.65
CA LYS A 71 0.97 12.59 23.95
C LYS A 71 -0.53 12.86 23.90
N GLU A 72 -1.00 13.40 22.77
CA GLU A 72 -2.41 13.70 22.54
C GLU A 72 -2.75 13.61 21.05
N ILE A 73 -4.04 13.50 20.75
CA ILE A 73 -4.57 13.57 19.38
C ILE A 73 -4.97 15.02 19.09
N SER A 74 -4.62 15.54 17.93
CA SER A 74 -4.92 16.90 17.50
C SER A 74 -6.43 17.19 17.50
N LYS A 75 -6.79 18.47 17.60
CA LYS A 75 -8.20 18.90 17.56
C LYS A 75 -8.82 18.64 16.18
N SER A 76 -8.05 18.80 15.10
CA SER A 76 -8.48 18.51 13.74
C SER A 76 -8.89 17.04 13.61
N LEU A 77 -8.01 16.13 13.98
CA LEU A 77 -8.27 14.70 13.88
C LEU A 77 -9.42 14.25 14.82
N LYS A 78 -9.50 14.81 16.03
CA LYS A 78 -10.64 14.54 16.93
C LYS A 78 -11.97 14.92 16.28
N LYS A 79 -12.03 16.05 15.56
CA LYS A 79 -13.24 16.52 14.88
C LYS A 79 -13.64 15.53 13.76
N GLU A 80 -12.70 15.07 12.96
CA GLU A 80 -12.99 14.06 11.92
C GLU A 80 -13.55 12.77 12.53
N PHE A 81 -12.97 12.31 13.63
CA PHE A 81 -13.45 11.10 14.32
C PHE A 81 -14.82 11.27 15.01
N GLN A 82 -15.29 12.50 15.26
CA GLN A 82 -16.66 12.73 15.79
C GLN A 82 -17.75 12.32 14.79
N GLN A 83 -17.42 12.26 13.50
CA GLN A 83 -18.34 11.86 12.43
C GLN A 83 -18.44 10.35 12.24
N ILE A 84 -17.68 9.58 13.00
CA ILE A 84 -17.60 8.13 12.92
C ILE A 84 -18.26 7.56 14.18
N ASP A 85 -19.25 6.69 14.00
CA ASP A 85 -19.98 6.10 15.13
C ASP A 85 -19.29 4.85 15.69
N GLU A 86 -18.58 4.09 14.85
CA GLU A 86 -18.01 2.80 15.23
C GLU A 86 -16.82 2.93 16.17
N SER A 87 -16.78 2.06 17.18
CA SER A 87 -15.69 1.97 18.14
C SER A 87 -14.51 1.11 17.68
N PHE A 88 -14.68 0.34 16.61
CA PHE A 88 -13.67 -0.50 16.00
C PHE A 88 -13.46 -0.09 14.55
N LEU A 89 -12.25 0.42 14.25
CA LEU A 89 -11.88 0.83 12.91
C LEU A 89 -10.70 -0.01 12.42
N PHE A 90 -10.82 -0.53 11.21
CA PHE A 90 -9.68 -0.89 10.40
C PHE A 90 -9.20 0.36 9.68
N LEU A 91 -7.89 0.53 9.58
CA LEU A 91 -7.26 1.65 8.90
C LEU A 91 -6.54 1.16 7.64
N TYR A 92 -6.77 1.83 6.54
CA TYR A 92 -5.97 1.76 5.34
C TYR A 92 -5.29 3.10 5.08
N VAL A 93 -3.98 3.09 4.82
CA VAL A 93 -3.20 4.28 4.44
C VAL A 93 -2.44 3.97 3.15
N GLY A 94 -2.68 4.75 2.12
CA GLY A 94 -1.98 4.57 0.85
C GLY A 94 -2.64 5.25 -0.33
N HIS A 95 -1.95 5.24 -1.47
CA HIS A 95 -2.48 5.73 -2.73
C HIS A 95 -3.34 4.66 -3.42
N TRP A 96 -4.39 5.11 -4.06
CA TRP A 96 -5.24 4.28 -4.92
C TRP A 96 -5.18 4.79 -6.36
N LEU A 97 -4.06 4.50 -7.03
CA LEU A 97 -3.74 5.06 -8.34
C LEU A 97 -4.63 4.52 -9.46
N ASN A 98 -4.79 3.21 -9.53
CA ASN A 98 -5.64 2.56 -10.53
C ASN A 98 -6.94 2.06 -9.89
N GLY A 99 -8.10 2.43 -10.49
CA GLY A 99 -9.41 2.04 -9.99
C GLY A 99 -9.84 0.60 -10.28
N SER A 100 -9.17 -0.09 -11.20
CA SER A 100 -9.53 -1.45 -11.59
C SER A 100 -9.08 -2.47 -10.56
N ILE A 101 -10.00 -3.30 -10.07
CA ILE A 101 -9.70 -4.41 -9.15
C ILE A 101 -8.70 -5.37 -9.83
N GLY A 102 -7.65 -5.75 -9.11
CA GLY A 102 -6.60 -6.64 -9.59
C GLY A 102 -5.51 -5.98 -10.44
N ASN A 103 -5.63 -4.68 -10.75
CA ASN A 103 -4.65 -3.93 -11.55
C ASN A 103 -3.95 -2.82 -10.76
N ASP A 104 -4.40 -2.52 -9.58
CA ASP A 104 -3.74 -1.57 -8.68
C ASP A 104 -2.64 -2.28 -7.89
N ARG A 105 -1.47 -1.67 -7.76
CA ARG A 105 -0.33 -2.25 -7.04
C ARG A 105 -0.67 -2.71 -5.62
N LYS A 106 -1.52 -1.95 -4.93
CA LYS A 106 -1.99 -2.26 -3.57
C LYS A 106 -3.33 -2.98 -3.54
N ASP A 107 -3.93 -3.20 -4.70
CA ASP A 107 -5.25 -3.80 -4.89
C ASP A 107 -6.33 -3.26 -3.91
N THR A 108 -6.31 -1.94 -3.75
CA THR A 108 -7.18 -1.22 -2.82
C THR A 108 -8.66 -1.50 -3.08
N GLY A 109 -9.03 -1.65 -4.36
CA GLY A 109 -10.40 -2.03 -4.74
C GLY A 109 -10.80 -3.40 -4.21
N MET A 110 -9.92 -4.38 -4.27
CA MET A 110 -10.15 -5.72 -3.70
C MET A 110 -10.24 -5.68 -2.19
N LEU A 111 -9.37 -4.90 -1.52
CA LEU A 111 -9.45 -4.70 -0.07
C LEU A 111 -10.82 -4.16 0.35
N VAL A 112 -11.33 -3.13 -0.33
CA VAL A 112 -12.67 -2.59 -0.08
C VAL A 112 -13.75 -3.65 -0.29
N LYS A 113 -13.69 -4.40 -1.38
CA LYS A 113 -14.65 -5.47 -1.69
C LYS A 113 -14.64 -6.54 -0.62
N VAL A 114 -13.48 -7.08 -0.28
CA VAL A 114 -13.33 -8.14 0.74
C VAL A 114 -13.82 -7.66 2.11
N PHE A 115 -13.49 -6.42 2.49
CA PHE A 115 -13.98 -5.84 3.74
C PHE A 115 -15.51 -5.80 3.78
N LEU A 116 -16.17 -5.32 2.74
CA LEU A 116 -17.63 -5.28 2.64
C LEU A 116 -18.24 -6.68 2.69
N GLU A 117 -17.69 -7.62 1.93
CA GLU A 117 -18.21 -9.00 1.89
C GLU A 117 -18.01 -9.75 3.21
N THR A 118 -16.91 -9.47 3.91
CA THR A 118 -16.62 -10.12 5.20
C THR A 118 -17.56 -9.66 6.30
N PHE A 119 -17.86 -8.37 6.36
CA PHE A 119 -18.60 -7.78 7.49
C PHE A 119 -20.07 -7.48 7.19
N LYS A 120 -20.57 -7.76 5.98
CA LYS A 120 -21.99 -7.63 5.68
C LYS A 120 -22.83 -8.50 6.64
N ASN A 121 -23.98 -8.00 7.02
CA ASN A 121 -24.94 -8.68 7.89
C ASN A 121 -24.43 -9.01 9.31
N HIS A 122 -23.27 -8.52 9.71
CA HIS A 122 -22.80 -8.67 11.09
C HIS A 122 -23.58 -7.75 12.03
N LYS A 123 -23.95 -8.24 13.21
CA LYS A 123 -24.68 -7.44 14.22
C LYS A 123 -23.85 -6.26 14.74
N LYS A 124 -22.53 -6.44 14.88
CA LYS A 124 -21.57 -5.39 15.25
C LYS A 124 -20.55 -5.30 14.14
N LYS A 125 -20.71 -4.32 13.28
CA LYS A 125 -19.80 -4.09 12.16
C LYS A 125 -18.66 -3.17 12.59
N PRO A 126 -17.41 -3.50 12.26
CA PRO A 126 -16.35 -2.48 12.25
C PRO A 126 -16.57 -1.54 11.07
N ALA A 127 -15.87 -0.39 11.08
CA ALA A 127 -15.76 0.41 9.87
C ALA A 127 -14.35 0.36 9.29
N LEU A 128 -14.25 0.70 8.01
CA LEU A 128 -12.98 0.91 7.32
C LEU A 128 -12.75 2.41 7.18
N LEU A 129 -11.70 2.91 7.80
CA LEU A 129 -11.21 4.27 7.61
C LEU A 129 -10.10 4.26 6.57
N MET A 130 -10.31 4.93 5.45
CA MET A 130 -9.37 4.99 4.35
C MET A 130 -8.73 6.37 4.27
N LYS A 131 -7.44 6.47 4.61
CA LYS A 131 -6.61 7.63 4.27
C LYS A 131 -6.01 7.37 2.90
N THR A 132 -6.66 7.86 1.87
CA THR A 132 -6.28 7.58 0.49
C THR A 132 -6.59 8.74 -0.45
N ASN A 133 -5.86 8.78 -1.53
CA ASN A 133 -6.04 9.65 -2.68
C ASN A 133 -5.52 8.91 -3.93
N SER A 134 -5.79 9.43 -5.11
CA SER A 134 -5.19 8.97 -6.37
C SER A 134 -3.92 9.77 -6.65
N ALA A 135 -4.06 10.89 -7.34
CA ALA A 135 -2.91 11.69 -7.77
C ALA A 135 -2.63 12.90 -6.87
N ASP A 136 -3.67 13.52 -6.31
CA ASP A 136 -3.59 14.74 -5.53
C ASP A 136 -4.67 14.81 -4.43
N PHE A 137 -4.90 15.99 -3.86
CA PHE A 137 -5.92 16.22 -2.84
C PHE A 137 -7.03 17.17 -3.33
N SER A 138 -7.23 17.26 -4.64
CA SER A 138 -8.26 18.08 -5.23
C SER A 138 -9.68 17.57 -4.94
N VAL A 139 -10.67 18.43 -5.16
CA VAL A 139 -12.08 18.05 -5.06
C VAL A 139 -12.42 16.96 -6.08
N LEU A 140 -11.82 17.01 -7.28
CA LEU A 140 -12.04 16.01 -8.32
C LEU A 140 -11.48 14.65 -7.92
N ASP A 141 -10.27 14.62 -7.35
CA ASP A 141 -9.68 13.38 -6.83
C ASP A 141 -10.55 12.78 -5.73
N ARG A 142 -11.04 13.62 -4.80
CA ARG A 142 -11.97 13.16 -3.76
C ARG A 142 -13.26 12.56 -4.34
N GLN A 143 -13.84 13.20 -5.35
CA GLN A 143 -15.04 12.69 -6.01
C GLN A 143 -14.79 11.35 -6.69
N GLU A 144 -13.65 11.19 -7.33
CA GLU A 144 -13.23 9.92 -7.92
C GLU A 144 -13.08 8.82 -6.86
N MET A 145 -12.45 9.10 -5.71
CA MET A 145 -12.34 8.14 -4.61
C MET A 145 -13.71 7.71 -4.07
N VAL A 146 -14.60 8.67 -3.85
CA VAL A 146 -15.99 8.39 -3.42
C VAL A 146 -16.73 7.55 -4.45
N LYS A 147 -16.56 7.86 -5.74
CA LYS A 147 -17.18 7.10 -6.83
C LYS A 147 -16.68 5.65 -6.81
N ARG A 148 -15.37 5.41 -6.76
CA ARG A 148 -14.79 4.05 -6.70
C ARG A 148 -15.34 3.23 -5.54
N ILE A 149 -15.38 3.81 -4.34
CA ILE A 149 -15.96 3.16 -3.15
C ILE A 149 -17.45 2.83 -3.38
N THR A 150 -18.19 3.77 -3.94
CA THR A 150 -19.64 3.61 -4.21
C THR A 150 -19.89 2.51 -5.25
N ASP A 151 -19.12 2.48 -6.33
CA ASP A 151 -19.24 1.46 -7.38
C ASP A 151 -18.99 0.05 -6.81
N ILE A 152 -17.99 -0.11 -5.95
CA ILE A 152 -17.72 -1.39 -5.28
C ILE A 152 -18.86 -1.73 -4.31
N LYS A 153 -19.34 -0.76 -3.52
CA LYS A 153 -20.47 -0.94 -2.61
C LYS A 153 -21.72 -1.45 -3.34
N ASN A 154 -22.02 -0.87 -4.50
CA ASN A 154 -23.16 -1.25 -5.32
C ASN A 154 -23.00 -2.66 -5.95
N ALA A 155 -21.76 -3.05 -6.22
CA ALA A 155 -21.45 -4.39 -6.78
C ALA A 155 -21.51 -5.51 -5.71
N VAL A 156 -21.33 -5.18 -4.44
CA VAL A 156 -21.42 -6.15 -3.34
C VAL A 156 -22.88 -6.38 -2.98
N LYS A 157 -23.36 -7.61 -3.15
CA LYS A 157 -24.74 -7.99 -2.81
C LYS A 157 -24.95 -8.01 -1.28
N GLY A 158 -25.94 -7.27 -0.81
CA GLY A 158 -26.35 -7.21 0.60
C GLY A 158 -26.89 -5.84 0.97
N ASP A 159 -27.89 -5.79 1.83
CA ASP A 159 -28.56 -4.54 2.24
C ASP A 159 -27.94 -3.93 3.50
N ASP A 160 -27.16 -4.70 4.26
CA ASP A 160 -26.60 -4.32 5.56
C ASP A 160 -25.07 -4.37 5.53
N LEU A 161 -24.45 -3.43 4.81
CA LEU A 161 -23.00 -3.33 4.63
C LEU A 161 -22.33 -2.51 5.75
N PRO A 162 -21.06 -2.80 6.09
CA PRO A 162 -20.28 -1.99 7.00
C PRO A 162 -19.99 -0.60 6.40
N ASN A 163 -19.73 0.37 7.27
CA ASN A 163 -19.38 1.72 6.84
C ASN A 163 -17.94 1.82 6.36
N ILE A 164 -17.73 2.67 5.36
CA ILE A 164 -16.41 3.08 4.87
C ILE A 164 -16.34 4.60 4.96
N TYR A 165 -15.32 5.09 5.61
CA TYR A 165 -15.03 6.52 5.76
C TYR A 165 -13.80 6.89 4.97
N LEU A 166 -13.89 7.94 4.18
CA LEU A 166 -12.79 8.47 3.40
C LEU A 166 -12.20 9.70 4.10
N LEU A 167 -10.96 9.59 4.56
CA LEU A 167 -10.16 10.70 5.02
C LEU A 167 -9.27 11.16 3.85
N HIS A 168 -9.78 12.14 3.10
CA HIS A 168 -9.11 12.71 1.94
C HIS A 168 -8.55 14.08 2.28
N GLY A 169 -7.28 14.30 1.98
CA GLY A 169 -6.55 15.52 2.29
C GLY A 169 -5.11 15.25 2.64
N ASP A 170 -4.29 16.28 2.61
CA ASP A 170 -2.92 16.19 3.08
C ASP A 170 -2.88 16.17 4.61
N LEU A 171 -2.07 15.29 5.18
CA LEU A 171 -1.81 15.20 6.61
C LEU A 171 -0.31 15.25 6.84
N THR A 172 0.09 15.95 7.89
CA THR A 172 1.50 15.94 8.31
C THR A 172 1.88 14.55 8.86
N ASP A 173 3.18 14.30 8.96
CA ASP A 173 3.68 13.04 9.53
C ASP A 173 3.21 12.84 10.98
N GLU A 174 3.10 13.90 11.76
CA GLU A 174 2.56 13.86 13.12
C GLU A 174 1.07 13.48 13.12
N GLU A 175 0.28 14.00 12.18
CA GLU A 175 -1.13 13.66 12.05
C GLU A 175 -1.32 12.21 11.58
N ILE A 176 -0.50 11.74 10.65
CA ILE A 176 -0.44 10.33 10.25
C ILE A 176 -0.07 9.45 11.43
N ASN A 177 0.95 9.82 12.21
CA ASN A 177 1.31 9.09 13.42
C ASN A 177 0.17 9.05 14.44
N GLN A 178 -0.53 10.15 14.65
CA GLN A 178 -1.70 10.21 15.53
C GLN A 178 -2.87 9.36 15.01
N LEU A 179 -3.04 9.29 13.71
CA LEU A 179 -4.06 8.44 13.07
C LEU A 179 -3.81 6.96 13.39
N TYR A 180 -2.56 6.47 13.24
CA TYR A 180 -2.16 5.11 13.63
C TYR A 180 -2.39 4.81 15.11
N HIS A 181 -2.23 5.80 15.97
CA HIS A 181 -2.38 5.64 17.42
C HIS A 181 -3.77 5.98 17.97
N HIS A 182 -4.72 6.32 17.10
CA HIS A 182 -6.06 6.68 17.56
C HIS A 182 -6.75 5.49 18.27
N PRO A 183 -7.35 5.66 19.47
CA PRO A 183 -7.86 4.54 20.28
C PRO A 183 -8.91 3.67 19.59
N ARG A 184 -9.65 4.19 18.61
CA ARG A 184 -10.63 3.44 17.83
C ARG A 184 -10.04 2.70 16.63
N VAL A 185 -8.83 3.06 16.19
CA VAL A 185 -8.09 2.30 15.17
C VAL A 185 -7.48 1.08 15.86
N LYS A 186 -7.91 -0.11 15.44
CA LYS A 186 -7.52 -1.38 16.08
C LYS A 186 -6.55 -2.20 15.24
N ALA A 187 -6.60 -2.01 13.92
CA ALA A 187 -5.69 -2.67 13.00
C ALA A 187 -5.48 -1.81 11.75
N HIS A 188 -4.25 -1.80 11.24
CA HIS A 188 -3.94 -1.38 9.89
C HIS A 188 -4.04 -2.59 8.96
N ILE A 189 -4.67 -2.42 7.80
CA ILE A 189 -4.83 -3.49 6.81
C ILE A 189 -4.32 -3.04 5.44
N SER A 190 -3.65 -3.97 4.75
CA SER A 190 -3.20 -3.84 3.37
C SER A 190 -3.19 -5.23 2.74
N LEU A 191 -3.35 -5.32 1.43
CA LEU A 191 -3.19 -6.59 0.69
C LEU A 191 -1.76 -6.82 0.20
N THR A 192 -0.89 -5.79 0.32
CA THR A 192 0.53 -5.85 -0.09
C THR A 192 1.39 -5.24 0.97
#